data_fba798bbd543a59e8b9f4cd7a8847707
#
_entry.id   fba798bbd543a59e8b9f4cd7a8847707
#
_cell.length_a   1.000
_cell.length_b   1.000
_cell.length_c   1.000
_cell.angle_alpha   90.00
_cell.angle_beta   90.00
_cell.angle_gamma   90.00
#
_symmetry.space_group_name_H-M   'P 1'
#
loop_
_entity.id
_entity.type
_entity.pdbx_description
1 polymer ?
#
loop_
_entity_poly.entity_id
_entity_poly.type
_entity_poly.pdbx_seq_one_letter_code
_entity_poly.pdbx_strand_id
1 'polypeptide(L)'
;ESLDGHKERLRTDWVISNADPVHLYKDLLPKENVNWSARVKSEKWRKSMGLFVLFFGTRCQYPNVAHHTIWLGPRYEALLDDIFNRKVLADDFSIYLHRPTATDESFAPPGGDSFYALVPVPNLQANIDWNSEGPRLAERVIAALGERTLPGLRENIVDHFYMTPVDFEHRYLSPDGAGFSVAPVFTQSAWFRFHNKGEGPSNLFLVGAGTHPGAGLPGVLSSAKVVDRLLPVSN
;
A
#
# COMPACT_ATOMS: atom_id res chain seq x y z
N GLU A 1 22.07 7.36 -2.72
CA GLU A 1 22.50 6.51 -3.85
C GLU A 1 21.43 6.58 -4.94
N SER A 2 21.82 6.96 -6.15
CA SER A 2 20.93 6.99 -7.32
C SER A 2 20.82 5.59 -7.95
N LEU A 3 19.84 5.41 -8.86
CA LEU A 3 19.60 4.12 -9.52
C LEU A 3 20.84 3.59 -10.33
N ASP A 4 21.74 4.46 -10.71
CA ASP A 4 23.02 4.13 -11.36
C ASP A 4 24.16 3.83 -10.37
N GLY A 5 23.87 3.78 -9.06
CA GLY A 5 24.85 3.50 -7.99
C GLY A 5 25.71 4.69 -7.58
N HIS A 6 25.48 5.88 -8.12
CA HIS A 6 26.22 7.08 -7.71
C HIS A 6 25.83 7.48 -6.28
N LYS A 7 26.84 7.74 -5.43
CA LYS A 7 26.66 8.18 -4.04
C LYS A 7 27.10 9.62 -3.91
N GLU A 8 26.18 10.47 -3.48
CA GLU A 8 26.43 11.85 -3.18
C GLU A 8 26.14 12.14 -1.70
N ARG A 9 26.97 12.98 -1.07
CA ARG A 9 26.76 13.45 0.30
C ARG A 9 26.25 14.88 0.27
N LEU A 10 24.99 15.05 0.63
CA LEU A 10 24.37 16.35 0.78
C LEU A 10 24.38 16.78 2.27
N ARG A 11 24.67 18.05 2.52
CA ARG A 11 24.49 18.67 3.83
C ARG A 11 23.17 19.43 3.84
N THR A 12 22.36 19.22 4.86
CA THR A 12 21.06 19.87 5.00
C THR A 12 20.73 20.07 6.49
N ASP A 13 19.96 21.11 6.78
CA ASP A 13 19.48 21.39 8.13
C ASP A 13 18.41 20.39 8.56
N TRP A 14 17.54 19.95 7.63
CA TRP A 14 16.41 19.07 7.89
C TRP A 14 16.35 17.93 6.88
N VAL A 15 15.95 16.76 7.36
CA VAL A 15 15.63 15.59 6.53
C VAL A 15 14.18 15.22 6.75
N ILE A 16 13.37 15.22 5.68
CA ILE A 16 11.98 14.77 5.71
C ILE A 16 11.91 13.46 4.92
N SER A 17 11.63 12.35 5.60
CA SER A 17 11.56 11.02 5.00
C SER A 17 10.12 10.62 4.73
N ASN A 18 9.82 10.22 3.49
CA ASN A 18 8.59 9.53 3.11
C ASN A 18 8.81 8.01 2.90
N ALA A 19 9.98 7.50 3.24
CA ALA A 19 10.21 6.05 3.26
C ALA A 19 9.36 5.37 4.35
N ASP A 20 9.06 4.08 4.17
CA ASP A 20 8.45 3.31 5.26
C ASP A 20 9.31 3.43 6.53
N PRO A 21 8.74 3.79 7.69
CA PRO A 21 9.51 4.00 8.91
C PRO A 21 10.30 2.77 9.36
N VAL A 22 9.78 1.57 9.10
CA VAL A 22 10.49 0.34 9.45
C VAL A 22 11.73 0.19 8.58
N HIS A 23 11.61 0.44 7.27
CA HIS A 23 12.75 0.45 6.35
C HIS A 23 13.74 1.57 6.71
N LEU A 24 13.25 2.78 7.00
CA LEU A 24 14.09 3.89 7.42
C LEU A 24 14.96 3.55 8.63
N TYR A 25 14.36 3.02 9.69
CA TYR A 25 15.08 2.74 10.94
C TYR A 25 15.93 1.47 10.91
N LYS A 26 15.60 0.50 10.05
CA LYS A 26 16.38 -0.73 9.92
C LYS A 26 17.54 -0.61 8.95
N ASP A 27 17.31 0.06 7.82
CA ASP A 27 18.16 -0.10 6.64
C ASP A 27 18.80 1.21 6.19
N LEU A 28 18.16 2.37 6.43
CA LEU A 28 18.67 3.67 5.95
C LEU A 28 19.45 4.44 7.00
N LEU A 29 19.15 4.27 8.28
CA LEU A 29 19.85 4.97 9.36
C LEU A 29 20.92 4.09 10.00
N PRO A 30 22.09 4.66 10.36
CA PRO A 30 23.06 3.98 11.21
C PRO A 30 22.43 3.56 12.54
N LYS A 31 22.70 2.34 13.00
CA LYS A 31 22.07 1.76 14.20
C LYS A 31 22.26 2.60 15.46
N GLU A 32 23.41 3.27 15.57
CA GLU A 32 23.75 4.19 16.68
C GLU A 32 22.87 5.44 16.70
N ASN A 33 22.27 5.81 15.57
CA ASN A 33 21.39 6.97 15.43
C ASN A 33 19.91 6.64 15.62
N VAL A 34 19.57 5.38 15.89
CA VAL A 34 18.19 4.91 16.11
C VAL A 34 17.97 4.68 17.60
N ASN A 35 16.99 5.37 18.20
CA ASN A 35 16.70 5.15 19.61
C ASN A 35 16.04 3.77 19.86
N TRP A 36 16.03 3.34 21.11
CA TRP A 36 15.49 2.04 21.51
C TRP A 36 14.01 1.86 21.12
N SER A 37 13.20 2.92 21.27
CA SER A 37 11.76 2.88 20.91
C SER A 37 11.54 2.56 19.43
N ALA A 38 12.20 3.31 18.53
CA ALA A 38 12.12 3.08 17.10
C ALA A 38 12.60 1.68 16.70
N ARG A 39 13.67 1.19 17.34
CA ARG A 39 14.19 -0.16 17.12
C ARG A 39 13.15 -1.21 17.47
N VAL A 40 12.57 -1.14 18.68
CA VAL A 40 11.54 -2.08 19.13
C VAL A 40 10.30 -2.05 18.23
N LYS A 41 9.83 -0.86 17.86
CA LYS A 41 8.71 -0.70 16.92
C LYS A 41 9.02 -1.37 15.59
N SER A 42 10.19 -1.10 15.01
CA SER A 42 10.58 -1.61 13.69
C SER A 42 10.72 -3.14 13.68
N GLU A 43 11.20 -3.73 14.76
CA GLU A 43 11.43 -5.17 14.87
C GLU A 43 10.16 -5.96 15.23
N LYS A 44 9.36 -5.44 16.17
CA LYS A 44 8.29 -6.23 16.82
C LYS A 44 6.88 -5.89 16.35
N TRP A 45 6.67 -4.74 15.73
CA TRP A 45 5.33 -4.35 15.32
C TRP A 45 4.82 -5.17 14.15
N ARG A 46 3.54 -5.54 14.25
CA ARG A 46 2.84 -6.24 13.18
C ARG A 46 2.79 -5.36 11.93
N LYS A 47 3.09 -5.95 10.79
CA LYS A 47 2.89 -5.31 9.49
C LYS A 47 1.43 -5.44 9.06
N SER A 48 0.97 -4.53 8.23
CA SER A 48 -0.37 -4.63 7.62
C SER A 48 -0.46 -5.84 6.67
N MET A 49 -1.66 -6.13 6.21
CA MET A 49 -1.83 -7.08 5.12
C MET A 49 -1.02 -6.64 3.89
N GLY A 50 -0.71 -7.59 3.03
CA GLY A 50 -0.28 -7.35 1.67
C GLY A 50 -1.45 -6.98 0.77
N LEU A 51 -1.14 -6.53 -0.42
CA LEU A 51 -2.13 -6.21 -1.45
C LEU A 51 -1.80 -6.95 -2.75
N PHE A 52 -2.83 -7.51 -3.35
CA PHE A 52 -2.81 -7.87 -4.76
C PHE A 52 -3.61 -6.80 -5.50
N VAL A 53 -3.01 -6.15 -6.49
CA VAL A 53 -3.66 -5.09 -7.25
C VAL A 53 -3.60 -5.42 -8.72
N LEU A 54 -4.77 -5.66 -9.32
CA LEU A 54 -4.93 -5.89 -10.76
C LEU A 54 -5.31 -4.57 -11.42
N PHE A 55 -4.49 -4.11 -12.36
CA PHE A 55 -4.76 -2.95 -13.21
C PHE A 55 -5.20 -3.44 -14.58
N PHE A 56 -6.23 -2.84 -15.15
CA PHE A 56 -6.70 -3.22 -16.47
C PHE A 56 -7.43 -2.08 -17.19
N GLY A 57 -7.32 -2.10 -18.52
CA GLY A 57 -8.08 -1.23 -19.42
C GLY A 57 -9.11 -2.03 -20.22
N THR A 58 -10.23 -1.39 -20.55
CA THR A 58 -11.29 -2.02 -21.35
C THR A 58 -11.59 -1.21 -22.61
N ARG A 59 -12.04 -1.89 -23.67
CA ARG A 59 -12.47 -1.26 -24.94
C ARG A 59 -13.90 -0.74 -24.91
N CYS A 60 -14.63 -0.97 -23.84
CA CYS A 60 -15.98 -0.46 -23.63
C CYS A 60 -16.09 0.22 -22.27
N GLN A 61 -17.11 1.03 -22.09
CA GLN A 61 -17.41 1.69 -20.82
C GLN A 61 -18.43 0.90 -20.00
N TYR A 62 -18.32 1.02 -18.66
CA TYR A 62 -19.23 0.44 -17.69
C TYR A 62 -19.92 1.54 -16.87
N PRO A 63 -20.84 2.32 -17.46
CA PRO A 63 -21.38 3.55 -16.87
C PRO A 63 -22.11 3.34 -15.54
N ASN A 64 -22.59 2.13 -15.28
CA ASN A 64 -23.29 1.78 -14.03
C ASN A 64 -22.36 1.45 -12.87
N VAL A 65 -21.03 1.44 -13.10
CA VAL A 65 -20.04 1.20 -12.06
C VAL A 65 -19.57 2.53 -11.47
N ALA A 66 -19.72 2.70 -10.16
CA ALA A 66 -19.30 3.91 -9.47
C ALA A 66 -17.77 4.08 -9.51
N HIS A 67 -17.31 5.30 -9.27
CA HIS A 67 -15.87 5.61 -9.15
C HIS A 67 -15.18 4.70 -8.12
N HIS A 68 -15.84 4.45 -6.99
CA HIS A 68 -15.41 3.54 -5.96
C HIS A 68 -16.50 2.50 -5.70
N THR A 69 -16.16 1.22 -5.81
CA THR A 69 -17.06 0.10 -5.53
C THR A 69 -16.36 -0.87 -4.59
N ILE A 70 -17.02 -1.24 -3.51
CA ILE A 70 -16.52 -2.24 -2.57
C ILE A 70 -17.43 -3.46 -2.65
N TRP A 71 -16.84 -4.60 -2.90
CA TRP A 71 -17.50 -5.89 -2.79
C TRP A 71 -16.89 -6.68 -1.65
N LEU A 72 -17.71 -7.08 -0.69
CA LEU A 72 -17.30 -7.91 0.44
C LEU A 72 -17.53 -9.38 0.10
N GLY A 73 -16.53 -10.20 0.33
CA GLY A 73 -16.62 -11.64 0.20
C GLY A 73 -17.58 -12.25 1.23
N PRO A 74 -18.07 -13.49 0.97
CA PRO A 74 -19.09 -14.11 1.82
C PRO A 74 -18.61 -14.45 3.24
N ARG A 75 -17.32 -14.67 3.43
CA ARG A 75 -16.71 -15.02 4.74
C ARG A 75 -15.88 -13.86 5.30
N TYR A 76 -16.40 -12.63 5.29
CA TYR A 76 -15.60 -11.43 5.58
C TYR A 76 -14.73 -11.52 6.84
N GLU A 77 -15.30 -11.94 7.99
CA GLU A 77 -14.55 -12.07 9.25
C GLU A 77 -13.50 -13.19 9.17
N ALA A 78 -13.87 -14.35 8.63
CA ALA A 78 -12.96 -15.47 8.47
C ALA A 78 -11.84 -15.14 7.45
N LEU A 79 -12.13 -14.36 6.42
CA LEU A 79 -11.14 -13.86 5.47
C LEU A 79 -10.12 -12.95 6.15
N LEU A 80 -10.54 -12.08 7.05
CA LEU A 80 -9.61 -11.26 7.85
C LEU A 80 -8.73 -12.15 8.75
N ASP A 81 -9.28 -13.18 9.36
CA ASP A 81 -8.49 -14.14 10.14
C ASP A 81 -7.46 -14.89 9.27
N ASP A 82 -7.89 -15.35 8.08
CA ASP A 82 -7.00 -15.98 7.10
C ASP A 82 -5.83 -15.06 6.72
N ILE A 83 -6.09 -13.78 6.46
CA ILE A 83 -5.10 -12.78 6.06
C ILE A 83 -4.12 -12.44 7.20
N PHE A 84 -4.67 -12.09 8.39
CA PHE A 84 -3.86 -11.49 9.45
C PHE A 84 -3.24 -12.49 10.43
N ASN A 85 -3.94 -13.59 10.70
CA ASN A 85 -3.53 -14.55 11.74
C ASN A 85 -3.04 -15.87 11.15
N ARG A 86 -3.84 -16.51 10.31
CA ARG A 86 -3.49 -17.81 9.70
C ARG A 86 -2.48 -17.68 8.57
N LYS A 87 -2.42 -16.50 7.93
CA LYS A 87 -1.52 -16.17 6.82
C LYS A 87 -1.63 -17.16 5.66
N VAL A 88 -2.86 -17.42 5.25
CA VAL A 88 -3.19 -18.27 4.11
C VAL A 88 -3.94 -17.47 3.05
N LEU A 89 -3.64 -17.75 1.77
CA LEU A 89 -4.39 -17.20 0.65
C LEU A 89 -5.69 -17.99 0.52
N ALA A 90 -6.80 -17.34 0.88
CA ALA A 90 -8.12 -17.95 0.81
C ALA A 90 -8.63 -18.07 -0.63
N ASP A 91 -9.61 -18.96 -0.81
CA ASP A 91 -10.29 -19.10 -2.11
C ASP A 91 -11.29 -17.97 -2.37
N ASP A 92 -11.88 -17.41 -1.34
CA ASP A 92 -12.71 -16.21 -1.44
C ASP A 92 -11.90 -14.95 -1.14
N PHE A 93 -12.41 -13.81 -1.59
CA PHE A 93 -11.77 -12.52 -1.39
C PHE A 93 -12.80 -11.39 -1.39
N SER A 94 -12.40 -10.24 -0.88
CA SER A 94 -13.10 -8.97 -1.06
C SER A 94 -12.35 -8.13 -2.09
N ILE A 95 -13.07 -7.26 -2.81
CA ILE A 95 -12.49 -6.40 -3.84
C ILE A 95 -12.84 -4.94 -3.54
N TYR A 96 -11.86 -4.06 -3.60
CA TYR A 96 -12.07 -2.66 -3.85
C TYR A 96 -11.79 -2.38 -5.33
N LEU A 97 -12.81 -1.96 -6.07
CA LEU A 97 -12.73 -1.62 -7.47
C LEU A 97 -12.74 -0.08 -7.62
N HIS A 98 -11.75 0.45 -8.29
CA HIS A 98 -11.62 1.86 -8.62
C HIS A 98 -11.76 2.08 -10.12
N ARG A 99 -12.66 2.99 -10.52
CA ARG A 99 -12.91 3.41 -11.89
C ARG A 99 -12.70 4.91 -12.01
N PRO A 100 -11.48 5.42 -12.26
CA PRO A 100 -11.21 6.86 -12.35
C PRO A 100 -11.94 7.52 -13.51
N THR A 101 -12.18 6.80 -14.60
CA THR A 101 -12.94 7.28 -15.77
C THR A 101 -14.39 7.66 -15.46
N ALA A 102 -14.95 7.24 -14.33
CA ALA A 102 -16.26 7.72 -13.85
C ALA A 102 -16.27 9.22 -13.50
N THR A 103 -15.10 9.81 -13.26
CA THR A 103 -14.96 11.23 -12.91
C THR A 103 -14.19 12.01 -13.98
N ASP A 104 -13.18 11.38 -14.59
CA ASP A 104 -12.34 11.99 -15.60
C ASP A 104 -12.09 10.99 -16.74
N GLU A 105 -12.77 11.19 -17.85
CA GLU A 105 -12.69 10.31 -19.03
C GLU A 105 -11.28 10.24 -19.64
N SER A 106 -10.40 11.22 -19.36
CA SER A 106 -9.04 11.26 -19.89
C SER A 106 -8.14 10.12 -19.36
N PHE A 107 -8.58 9.39 -18.34
CA PHE A 107 -7.87 8.20 -17.82
C PHE A 107 -7.97 6.94 -18.72
N ALA A 108 -8.70 7.02 -19.84
CA ALA A 108 -8.75 5.94 -20.83
C ALA A 108 -8.88 6.52 -22.26
N PRO A 109 -8.53 5.73 -23.29
CA PRO A 109 -8.87 6.09 -24.68
C PRO A 109 -10.39 6.28 -24.86
N PRO A 110 -10.82 7.07 -25.85
CA PRO A 110 -12.24 7.31 -26.11
C PRO A 110 -13.04 6.01 -26.23
N GLY A 111 -14.14 5.90 -25.49
CA GLY A 111 -15.01 4.72 -25.48
C GLY A 111 -14.54 3.57 -24.58
N GLY A 112 -13.41 3.70 -23.92
CA GLY A 112 -12.88 2.74 -22.96
C GLY A 112 -13.05 3.16 -21.52
N ASP A 113 -12.67 2.29 -20.61
CA ASP A 113 -12.52 2.54 -19.18
C ASP A 113 -11.16 2.06 -18.66
N SER A 114 -10.68 2.63 -17.58
CA SER A 114 -9.55 2.13 -16.81
C SER A 114 -9.97 1.78 -15.40
N PHE A 115 -9.36 0.73 -14.85
CA PHE A 115 -9.67 0.20 -13.53
C PHE A 115 -8.42 -0.22 -12.78
N TYR A 116 -8.51 -0.23 -11.45
CA TYR A 116 -7.78 -1.19 -10.67
C TYR A 116 -8.68 -1.89 -9.66
N ALA A 117 -8.42 -3.20 -9.48
CA ALA A 117 -9.07 -4.04 -8.49
C ALA A 117 -8.04 -4.41 -7.42
N LEU A 118 -8.28 -3.96 -6.19
CA LEU A 118 -7.42 -4.24 -5.04
C LEU A 118 -8.05 -5.34 -4.21
N VAL A 119 -7.27 -6.39 -3.96
CA VAL A 119 -7.63 -7.53 -3.12
C VAL A 119 -6.68 -7.57 -1.93
N PRO A 120 -7.17 -7.47 -0.69
CA PRO A 120 -6.36 -7.72 0.50
C PRO A 120 -5.91 -9.18 0.54
N VAL A 121 -4.62 -9.39 0.77
CA VAL A 121 -4.00 -10.72 0.82
C VAL A 121 -3.03 -10.79 2.02
N PRO A 122 -2.58 -11.98 2.45
CA PRO A 122 -1.48 -12.08 3.40
C PRO A 122 -0.23 -11.37 2.90
N ASN A 123 0.52 -10.76 3.81
CA ASN A 123 1.85 -10.21 3.49
C ASN A 123 2.89 -11.34 3.34
N LEU A 124 4.14 -11.01 3.03
CA LEU A 124 5.21 -11.99 2.75
C LEU A 124 5.63 -12.85 3.96
N GLN A 125 5.09 -12.61 5.14
CA GLN A 125 5.23 -13.56 6.25
C GLN A 125 4.44 -14.87 6.02
N ALA A 126 3.52 -14.87 5.03
CA ALA A 126 2.92 -16.09 4.50
C ALA A 126 3.85 -16.69 3.44
N ASN A 127 4.02 -18.02 3.48
CA ASN A 127 4.81 -18.71 2.47
C ASN A 127 3.97 -18.99 1.22
N ILE A 128 3.67 -17.94 0.44
CA ILE A 128 2.89 -18.00 -0.81
C ILE A 128 3.84 -17.82 -1.99
N ASP A 129 3.83 -18.76 -2.92
CA ASP A 129 4.53 -18.61 -4.20
C ASP A 129 3.75 -17.69 -5.15
N TRP A 130 4.07 -16.42 -5.13
CA TRP A 130 3.41 -15.41 -5.97
C TRP A 130 3.69 -15.57 -7.46
N ASN A 131 4.72 -16.31 -7.88
CA ASN A 131 4.95 -16.62 -9.28
C ASN A 131 3.85 -17.52 -9.84
N SER A 132 3.36 -18.45 -9.04
CA SER A 132 2.26 -19.36 -9.42
C SER A 132 0.89 -18.81 -9.02
N GLU A 133 0.75 -18.20 -7.85
CA GLU A 133 -0.56 -17.74 -7.35
C GLU A 133 -0.99 -16.38 -7.93
N GLY A 134 -0.04 -15.53 -8.31
CA GLY A 134 -0.35 -14.22 -8.91
C GLY A 134 -1.23 -14.34 -10.17
N PRO A 135 -0.81 -15.11 -11.21
CA PRO A 135 -1.64 -15.32 -12.40
C PRO A 135 -3.00 -15.95 -12.09
N ARG A 136 -3.05 -16.93 -11.18
CA ARG A 136 -4.30 -17.60 -10.77
C ARG A 136 -5.27 -16.64 -10.10
N LEU A 137 -4.77 -15.79 -9.22
CA LEU A 137 -5.60 -14.79 -8.53
C LEU A 137 -6.10 -13.73 -9.53
N ALA A 138 -5.27 -13.28 -10.48
CA ALA A 138 -5.70 -12.37 -11.53
C ALA A 138 -6.91 -12.93 -12.31
N GLU A 139 -6.82 -14.19 -12.77
CA GLU A 139 -7.89 -14.86 -13.48
C GLU A 139 -9.18 -14.98 -12.65
N ARG A 140 -9.05 -15.30 -11.35
CA ARG A 140 -10.20 -15.40 -10.43
C ARG A 140 -10.86 -14.04 -10.20
N VAL A 141 -10.06 -12.96 -10.07
CA VAL A 141 -10.58 -11.60 -9.93
C VAL A 141 -11.30 -11.16 -11.21
N ILE A 142 -10.72 -11.41 -12.39
CA ILE A 142 -11.36 -11.09 -13.68
C ILE A 142 -12.70 -11.85 -13.82
N ALA A 143 -12.72 -13.14 -13.50
CA ALA A 143 -13.95 -13.94 -13.56
C ALA A 143 -15.03 -13.41 -12.61
N ALA A 144 -14.67 -13.14 -11.33
CA ALA A 144 -15.60 -12.64 -10.33
C ALA A 144 -16.17 -11.25 -10.67
N LEU A 145 -15.34 -10.36 -11.23
CA LEU A 145 -15.79 -9.05 -11.70
C LEU A 145 -16.72 -9.19 -12.92
N GLY A 146 -16.39 -10.09 -13.86
CA GLY A 146 -17.21 -10.34 -15.06
C GLY A 146 -18.60 -10.88 -14.74
N GLU A 147 -18.69 -11.76 -13.75
CA GLU A 147 -19.96 -12.34 -13.32
C GLU A 147 -20.90 -11.35 -12.60
N ARG A 148 -20.35 -10.35 -11.91
CA ARG A 148 -21.13 -9.54 -10.97
C ARG A 148 -21.23 -8.07 -11.32
N THR A 149 -20.15 -7.48 -11.83
CA THR A 149 -20.01 -6.02 -11.88
C THR A 149 -19.72 -5.51 -13.29
N LEU A 150 -18.94 -6.27 -14.07
CA LEU A 150 -18.42 -5.88 -15.37
C LEU A 150 -18.76 -6.96 -16.43
N PRO A 151 -20.04 -7.08 -16.86
CA PRO A 151 -20.46 -8.12 -17.80
C PRO A 151 -19.60 -8.12 -19.07
N GLY A 152 -19.14 -9.30 -19.50
CA GLY A 152 -18.26 -9.44 -20.67
C GLY A 152 -16.85 -8.90 -20.46
N LEU A 153 -16.37 -8.79 -19.21
CA LEU A 153 -15.07 -8.19 -18.89
C LEU A 153 -13.93 -8.88 -19.65
N ARG A 154 -13.88 -10.21 -19.64
CA ARG A 154 -12.79 -10.98 -20.25
C ARG A 154 -12.58 -10.64 -21.73
N GLU A 155 -13.65 -10.48 -22.48
CA GLU A 155 -13.63 -10.15 -23.91
C GLU A 155 -13.29 -8.69 -24.16
N ASN A 156 -13.52 -7.84 -23.18
CA ASN A 156 -13.35 -6.40 -23.29
C ASN A 156 -12.04 -5.87 -22.72
N ILE A 157 -11.27 -6.67 -21.98
CA ILE A 157 -9.92 -6.28 -21.53
C ILE A 157 -9.01 -6.12 -22.76
N VAL A 158 -8.33 -4.98 -22.84
CA VAL A 158 -7.33 -4.70 -23.89
C VAL A 158 -5.91 -4.93 -23.39
N ASP A 159 -5.67 -4.67 -22.12
CA ASP A 159 -4.39 -4.89 -21.45
C ASP A 159 -4.60 -4.97 -19.94
N HIS A 160 -3.74 -5.72 -19.28
CA HIS A 160 -3.74 -5.82 -17.82
C HIS A 160 -2.36 -6.21 -17.27
N PHE A 161 -2.09 -5.76 -16.05
CA PHE A 161 -0.97 -6.23 -15.25
C PHE A 161 -1.38 -6.25 -13.78
N TYR A 162 -0.60 -6.92 -12.94
CA TYR A 162 -0.87 -6.96 -11.52
C TYR A 162 0.40 -6.72 -10.70
N MET A 163 0.19 -6.32 -9.45
CA MET A 163 1.21 -6.21 -8.43
C MET A 163 0.86 -7.12 -7.25
N THR A 164 1.86 -7.79 -6.72
CA THR A 164 1.79 -8.69 -5.58
C THR A 164 2.52 -8.11 -4.37
N PRO A 165 2.44 -8.67 -3.17
CA PRO A 165 3.27 -8.26 -2.05
C PRO A 165 4.78 -8.25 -2.33
N VAL A 166 5.27 -9.10 -3.23
CA VAL A 166 6.67 -9.09 -3.69
C VAL A 166 7.01 -7.78 -4.39
N ASP A 167 6.11 -7.29 -5.25
CA ASP A 167 6.30 -6.01 -5.93
C ASP A 167 6.29 -4.84 -4.94
N PHE A 168 5.43 -4.89 -3.92
CA PHE A 168 5.39 -3.87 -2.87
C PHE A 168 6.69 -3.84 -2.07
N GLU A 169 7.27 -4.99 -1.75
CA GLU A 169 8.57 -5.05 -1.09
C GLU A 169 9.68 -4.50 -1.97
N HIS A 170 9.76 -4.93 -3.24
CA HIS A 170 10.86 -4.55 -4.13
C HIS A 170 10.76 -3.12 -4.65
N ARG A 171 9.56 -2.65 -5.03
CA ARG A 171 9.39 -1.34 -5.66
C ARG A 171 9.21 -0.21 -4.66
N TYR A 172 8.54 -0.48 -3.55
CA TYR A 172 8.24 0.53 -2.52
C TYR A 172 9.06 0.35 -1.24
N LEU A 173 9.91 -0.67 -1.19
CA LEU A 173 10.73 -1.01 -0.01
C LEU A 173 9.86 -1.18 1.24
N SER A 174 8.64 -1.72 1.03
CA SER A 174 7.68 -1.95 2.09
C SER A 174 7.99 -3.26 2.81
N PRO A 175 8.35 -3.23 4.09
CA PRO A 175 8.75 -4.44 4.80
C PRO A 175 7.66 -5.52 4.80
N ASP A 176 8.06 -6.75 4.49
CA ASP A 176 7.16 -7.90 4.32
C ASP A 176 6.09 -7.70 3.23
N GLY A 177 6.30 -6.80 2.26
CA GLY A 177 5.32 -6.49 1.21
C GLY A 177 4.01 -5.91 1.73
N ALA A 178 4.04 -5.25 2.89
CA ALA A 178 2.87 -4.67 3.53
C ALA A 178 2.29 -3.52 2.71
N GLY A 179 0.98 -3.52 2.48
CA GLY A 179 0.31 -2.47 1.70
C GLY A 179 0.21 -1.12 2.40
N PHE A 180 0.23 -1.10 3.74
CA PHE A 180 -0.01 0.09 4.56
C PHE A 180 0.97 0.22 5.74
N SER A 181 2.20 -0.26 5.59
CA SER A 181 3.22 -0.23 6.65
C SER A 181 2.80 -1.10 7.86
N VAL A 182 2.73 -0.53 9.05
CA VAL A 182 2.33 -1.26 10.27
C VAL A 182 0.82 -1.48 10.34
N ALA A 183 0.41 -2.59 10.96
CA ALA A 183 -1.00 -2.97 11.08
C ALA A 183 -1.82 -1.93 11.84
N PRO A 184 -3.08 -1.69 11.43
CA PRO A 184 -3.95 -0.69 12.06
C PRO A 184 -4.62 -1.23 13.34
N VAL A 185 -3.83 -1.86 14.21
CA VAL A 185 -4.29 -2.25 15.56
C VAL A 185 -4.21 -1.06 16.51
N PHE A 186 -5.02 -1.04 17.56
CA PHE A 186 -5.14 0.10 18.47
C PHE A 186 -3.79 0.62 18.96
N THR A 187 -2.91 -0.27 19.42
CA THR A 187 -1.58 0.08 19.96
C THR A 187 -0.56 0.52 18.91
N GLN A 188 -0.90 0.48 17.63
CA GLN A 188 -0.07 0.88 16.50
C GLN A 188 -0.75 1.91 15.60
N SER A 189 -1.85 2.51 16.06
CA SER A 189 -2.64 3.47 15.28
C SER A 189 -2.58 4.86 15.88
N ALA A 190 -2.93 5.86 15.10
CA ALA A 190 -3.02 7.26 15.48
C ALA A 190 -1.76 7.73 16.24
N TRP A 191 -1.91 8.16 17.49
CA TRP A 191 -0.81 8.64 18.31
C TRP A 191 0.29 7.59 18.57
N PHE A 192 -0.06 6.33 18.67
CA PHE A 192 0.92 5.26 18.93
C PHE A 192 1.77 4.91 17.71
N ARG A 193 1.37 5.33 16.51
CA ARG A 193 2.14 5.11 15.29
C ARG A 193 3.51 5.79 15.36
N PHE A 194 4.43 5.53 14.43
CA PHE A 194 5.68 6.29 14.36
C PHE A 194 5.39 7.79 14.31
N HIS A 195 6.11 8.56 15.12
CA HIS A 195 5.89 10.00 15.21
C HIS A 195 6.45 10.74 14.01
N ASN A 196 5.85 11.89 13.70
CA ASN A 196 6.32 12.75 12.61
C ASN A 196 7.66 13.42 12.93
N LYS A 197 8.00 13.65 14.23
CA LYS A 197 9.38 13.96 14.65
C LYS A 197 10.12 12.63 14.81
N GLY A 198 11.21 12.46 14.08
CA GLY A 198 11.97 11.21 14.05
C GLY A 198 12.46 10.76 15.43
N GLU A 199 12.42 9.46 15.65
CA GLU A 199 12.91 8.80 16.87
C GLU A 199 14.41 8.45 16.72
N GLY A 200 15.25 9.48 16.64
CA GLY A 200 16.69 9.39 16.40
C GLY A 200 17.28 10.78 16.21
N PRO A 201 17.84 11.13 15.06
CA PRO A 201 18.39 12.46 14.80
C PRO A 201 17.37 13.57 15.02
N SER A 202 17.79 14.65 15.69
CA SER A 202 16.90 15.76 16.06
C SER A 202 16.32 16.53 14.86
N ASN A 203 16.98 16.45 13.71
CA ASN A 203 16.60 17.10 12.46
C ASN A 203 15.89 16.17 11.47
N LEU A 204 15.46 14.98 11.90
CA LEU A 204 14.73 14.01 11.10
C LEU A 204 13.23 14.14 11.34
N PHE A 205 12.47 14.22 10.24
CA PHE A 205 11.01 14.19 10.24
C PHE A 205 10.49 13.10 9.32
N LEU A 206 9.32 12.54 9.65
CA LEU A 206 8.68 11.47 8.91
C LEU A 206 7.30 11.89 8.44
N VAL A 207 7.00 11.55 7.18
CA VAL A 207 5.67 11.71 6.58
C VAL A 207 5.24 10.37 5.94
N GLY A 208 3.97 10.22 5.63
CA GLY A 208 3.47 9.07 4.88
C GLY A 208 2.63 8.10 5.70
N ALA A 209 2.31 6.96 5.09
CA ALA A 209 1.36 5.97 5.62
C ALA A 209 1.80 5.32 6.93
N GLY A 210 3.10 5.15 7.13
CA GLY A 210 3.67 4.51 8.33
C GLY A 210 3.69 5.38 9.58
N THR A 211 3.44 6.70 9.45
CA THR A 211 3.53 7.67 10.55
C THR A 211 2.15 8.11 11.02
N HIS A 212 2.12 8.91 12.10
CA HIS A 212 0.91 9.62 12.52
C HIS A 212 0.47 10.62 11.43
N PRO A 213 -0.84 10.76 11.12
CA PRO A 213 -1.97 10.07 11.72
C PRO A 213 -2.24 8.66 11.18
N GLY A 214 -1.68 8.26 10.03
CA GLY A 214 -1.81 6.91 9.51
C GLY A 214 -2.02 6.81 8.00
N ALA A 215 -2.38 5.61 7.54
CA ALA A 215 -2.59 5.29 6.14
C ALA A 215 -3.88 5.89 5.57
N GLY A 216 -3.98 5.87 4.24
CA GLY A 216 -5.04 6.49 3.46
C GLY A 216 -4.69 7.91 3.02
N LEU A 217 -5.17 8.33 1.84
CA LEU A 217 -4.82 9.64 1.26
C LEU A 217 -4.98 10.82 2.24
N PRO A 218 -6.11 10.96 2.97
CA PRO A 218 -6.26 12.04 3.93
C PRO A 218 -5.23 11.98 5.06
N GLY A 219 -4.94 10.79 5.56
CA GLY A 219 -3.94 10.57 6.62
C GLY A 219 -2.53 10.92 6.15
N VAL A 220 -2.15 10.42 4.98
CA VAL A 220 -0.83 10.66 4.37
C VAL A 220 -0.61 12.16 4.14
N LEU A 221 -1.56 12.86 3.53
CA LEU A 221 -1.48 14.30 3.31
C LEU A 221 -1.48 15.09 4.63
N SER A 222 -2.23 14.63 5.62
CA SER A 222 -2.24 15.26 6.94
C SER A 222 -0.91 15.11 7.68
N SER A 223 -0.16 14.03 7.44
CA SER A 223 1.17 13.86 8.01
C SER A 223 2.14 14.95 7.57
N ALA A 224 2.05 15.39 6.30
CA ALA A 224 2.84 16.51 5.80
C ALA A 224 2.48 17.83 6.50
N LYS A 225 1.18 18.10 6.73
CA LYS A 225 0.74 19.28 7.49
C LYS A 225 1.22 19.25 8.94
N VAL A 226 1.35 18.08 9.54
CA VAL A 226 1.91 17.95 10.89
C VAL A 226 3.39 18.33 10.87
N VAL A 227 4.16 17.81 9.90
CA VAL A 227 5.59 18.14 9.77
C VAL A 227 5.80 19.64 9.49
N ASP A 228 5.00 20.24 8.61
CA ASP A 228 5.04 21.67 8.32
C ASP A 228 4.96 22.53 9.61
N ARG A 229 4.13 22.13 10.55
CA ARG A 229 3.98 22.81 11.85
C ARG A 229 5.11 22.51 12.85
N LEU A 230 5.83 21.41 12.64
CA LEU A 230 6.95 21.00 13.51
C LEU A 230 8.29 21.59 13.05
N LEU A 231 8.39 21.97 11.79
CA LEU A 231 9.59 22.60 11.26
C LEU A 231 9.75 23.99 11.90
N PRO A 232 10.96 24.34 12.34
CA PRO A 232 11.25 25.70 12.82
C PRO A 232 11.00 26.70 11.69
N VAL A 233 10.29 27.77 12.01
CA VAL A 233 10.12 28.90 11.08
C VAL A 233 11.50 29.50 10.84
N SER A 234 11.95 29.48 9.58
CA SER A 234 13.16 30.21 9.20
C SER A 234 12.87 31.71 9.38
N ASN A 235 13.51 32.33 10.36
CA ASN A 235 13.51 33.79 10.52
C ASN A 235 14.30 34.45 9.40
#